data_f2dbba7e74db12b35ed262295aff7a77
#
_entry.id   f2dbba7e74db12b35ed262295aff7a77
#
_cell.length_a   1.000
_cell.length_b   1.000
_cell.length_c   1.000
_cell.angle_alpha   90.00
_cell.angle_beta   90.00
_cell.angle_gamma   90.00
#
_symmetry.space_group_name_H-M   'P 1'
#
loop_
_entity.id
_entity.type
_entity.pdbx_description
1 polymer ?
#
loop_
_entity_poly.entity_id
_entity_poly.type
_entity_poly.pdbx_seq_one_letter_code
_entity_poly.pdbx_strand_id
1 'polypeptide(L)'
;MLDTWAGRIVHIGDTGDGHRMKLLNNFISLGYAAIYSEALALAEKVGISPPRFDSVIRNGRMDCGFYQTFMRWTLEGDRDAHKFTIANAFKDLTYLESMAGAAGIANPLGNATKNAFAGAFAAGPADQYVPMLATHIGKVNGVDLTPTKDGKKQTT
;
A
#
# COMPACT_ATOMS: atom_id res chain seq x y z
N MET A 1 9.94 30.61 4.29
CA MET A 1 10.38 30.00 3.01
C MET A 1 9.92 28.54 2.86
N LEU A 2 9.95 27.70 3.91
CA LEU A 2 9.44 26.30 3.82
C LEU A 2 7.91 26.22 3.74
N ASP A 3 7.19 27.15 4.39
CA ASP A 3 5.71 27.18 4.40
C ASP A 3 5.09 27.36 3.00
N THR A 4 5.87 27.81 2.03
CA THR A 4 5.43 27.97 0.63
C THR A 4 5.32 26.63 -0.10
N TRP A 5 6.00 25.57 0.41
CA TRP A 5 6.14 24.28 -0.26
C TRP A 5 5.50 23.12 0.52
N ALA A 6 5.16 23.32 1.80
CA ALA A 6 4.62 22.28 2.68
C ALA A 6 3.35 22.77 3.39
N GLY A 7 2.27 22.03 3.26
CA GLY A 7 1.00 22.36 3.93
C GLY A 7 1.08 22.27 5.47
N ARG A 8 2.10 21.58 6.00
CA ARG A 8 2.38 21.49 7.45
C ARG A 8 3.86 21.17 7.66
N ILE A 9 4.53 21.96 8.51
CA ILE A 9 5.90 21.72 8.95
C ILE A 9 5.87 21.33 10.42
N VAL A 10 6.50 20.21 10.76
CA VAL A 10 6.66 19.74 12.14
C VAL A 10 8.14 19.50 12.40
N HIS A 11 8.69 20.22 13.37
CA HIS A 11 10.04 19.94 13.88
C HIS A 11 9.94 18.77 14.86
N ILE A 12 10.64 17.67 14.60
CA ILE A 12 10.53 16.43 15.37
C ILE A 12 11.80 16.05 16.14
N GLY A 13 12.87 16.81 16.01
CA GLY A 13 14.12 16.55 16.74
C GLY A 13 15.37 16.90 15.95
N ASP A 14 16.45 16.18 16.23
CA ASP A 14 17.78 16.41 15.68
C ASP A 14 17.92 15.97 14.22
N THR A 15 19.10 16.21 13.65
CA THR A 15 19.45 15.77 12.29
C THR A 15 19.30 14.27 12.16
N GLY A 16 18.49 13.85 11.21
CA GLY A 16 18.18 12.43 10.93
C GLY A 16 16.80 11.97 11.44
N ASP A 17 16.22 12.64 12.42
CA ASP A 17 14.91 12.24 12.97
C ASP A 17 13.78 12.36 11.95
N GLY A 18 13.86 13.36 11.06
CA GLY A 18 12.94 13.48 9.93
C GLY A 18 12.96 12.27 9.01
N HIS A 19 14.15 11.72 8.73
CA HIS A 19 14.27 10.51 7.92
C HIS A 19 13.73 9.27 8.65
N ARG A 20 14.03 9.12 9.94
CA ARG A 20 13.48 8.03 10.77
C ARG A 20 11.96 8.09 10.80
N MET A 21 11.39 9.28 11.03
CA MET A 21 9.93 9.46 11.03
C MET A 21 9.30 9.18 9.67
N LYS A 22 9.96 9.56 8.56
CA LYS A 22 9.53 9.21 7.20
C LYS A 22 9.44 7.68 7.02
N LEU A 23 10.43 6.92 7.48
CA LEU A 23 10.42 5.45 7.40
C LEU A 23 9.28 4.85 8.23
N LEU A 24 9.03 5.37 9.44
CA LEU A 24 7.92 4.92 10.29
C LEU A 24 6.55 5.23 9.62
N ASN A 25 6.38 6.41 9.06
CA ASN A 25 5.16 6.77 8.34
C ASN A 25 4.93 5.87 7.12
N ASN A 26 5.99 5.59 6.35
CA ASN A 26 5.91 4.68 5.21
C ASN A 26 5.61 3.25 5.66
N PHE A 27 6.16 2.79 6.79
CA PHE A 27 5.80 1.49 7.35
C PHE A 27 4.31 1.37 7.62
N ILE A 28 3.70 2.40 8.24
CA ILE A 28 2.26 2.41 8.51
C ILE A 28 1.46 2.33 7.21
N SER A 29 1.74 3.21 6.25
CA SER A 29 0.98 3.27 4.99
C SER A 29 1.20 2.02 4.11
N LEU A 30 2.42 1.50 4.05
CA LEU A 30 2.73 0.28 3.29
C LEU A 30 2.17 -0.97 3.96
N GLY A 31 2.12 -0.99 5.30
CA GLY A 31 1.41 -2.02 6.07
C GLY A 31 -0.07 -2.02 5.73
N TYR A 32 -0.71 -0.86 5.68
CA TYR A 32 -2.11 -0.74 5.23
C TYR A 32 -2.28 -1.23 3.79
N ALA A 33 -1.37 -0.89 2.88
CA ALA A 33 -1.44 -1.36 1.50
C ALA A 33 -1.38 -2.90 1.41
N ALA A 34 -0.51 -3.54 2.19
CA ALA A 34 -0.43 -5.00 2.26
C ALA A 34 -1.72 -5.61 2.83
N ILE A 35 -2.24 -5.06 3.94
CA ILE A 35 -3.49 -5.50 4.55
C ILE A 35 -4.67 -5.35 3.58
N TYR A 36 -4.80 -4.21 2.91
CA TYR A 36 -5.87 -4.00 1.92
C TYR A 36 -5.78 -4.98 0.76
N SER A 37 -4.56 -5.26 0.27
CA SER A 37 -4.33 -6.20 -0.83
C SER A 37 -4.75 -7.62 -0.47
N GLU A 38 -4.37 -8.10 0.70
CA GLU A 38 -4.76 -9.43 1.20
C GLU A 38 -6.26 -9.50 1.49
N ALA A 39 -6.83 -8.47 2.13
CA ALA A 39 -8.26 -8.41 2.43
C ALA A 39 -9.11 -8.41 1.16
N LEU A 40 -8.71 -7.69 0.10
CA LEU A 40 -9.38 -7.70 -1.20
C LEU A 40 -9.29 -9.07 -1.87
N ALA A 41 -8.12 -9.72 -1.85
CA ALA A 41 -7.95 -11.05 -2.41
C ALA A 41 -8.81 -12.09 -1.67
N LEU A 42 -8.85 -12.02 -0.35
CA LEU A 42 -9.71 -12.89 0.47
C LEU A 42 -11.20 -12.60 0.23
N ALA A 43 -11.59 -11.32 0.20
CA ALA A 43 -12.97 -10.91 -0.07
C ALA A 43 -13.48 -11.49 -1.41
N GLU A 44 -12.71 -11.30 -2.47
CA GLU A 44 -13.06 -11.84 -3.80
C GLU A 44 -13.16 -13.37 -3.78
N LYS A 45 -12.25 -14.05 -3.06
CA LYS A 45 -12.26 -15.52 -2.93
C LYS A 45 -13.51 -16.06 -2.24
N VAL A 46 -14.09 -15.30 -1.31
CA VAL A 46 -15.33 -15.66 -0.60
C VAL A 46 -16.59 -15.02 -1.22
N GLY A 47 -16.48 -14.45 -2.43
CA GLY A 47 -17.61 -13.90 -3.19
C GLY A 47 -18.01 -12.46 -2.84
N ILE A 48 -17.13 -11.70 -2.20
CA ILE A 48 -17.34 -10.27 -1.92
C ILE A 48 -16.49 -9.46 -2.91
N SER A 49 -17.14 -8.87 -3.90
CA SER A 49 -16.45 -8.07 -4.91
C SER A 49 -15.83 -6.78 -4.34
N PRO A 50 -14.76 -6.22 -4.96
CA PRO A 50 -14.14 -4.98 -4.50
C PRO A 50 -15.10 -3.80 -4.31
N PRO A 51 -16.11 -3.55 -5.17
CA PRO A 51 -17.10 -2.51 -4.91
C PRO A 51 -17.95 -2.77 -3.66
N ARG A 52 -18.31 -4.03 -3.39
CA ARG A 52 -19.06 -4.37 -2.16
C ARG A 52 -18.19 -4.22 -0.92
N PHE A 53 -16.93 -4.64 -0.99
CA PHE A 53 -15.95 -4.41 0.06
C PHE A 53 -15.81 -2.91 0.37
N ASP A 54 -15.60 -2.09 -0.67
CA ASP A 54 -15.46 -0.64 -0.54
C ASP A 54 -16.70 0.01 0.08
N SER A 55 -17.91 -0.42 -0.28
CA SER A 55 -19.16 0.15 0.25
C SER A 55 -19.31 0.00 1.78
N VAL A 56 -18.63 -0.96 2.38
CA VAL A 56 -18.63 -1.18 3.84
C VAL A 56 -17.53 -0.35 4.54
N ILE A 57 -16.36 -0.25 3.92
CA ILE A 57 -15.21 0.44 4.53
C ILE A 57 -15.32 1.96 4.36
N ARG A 58 -15.73 2.41 3.16
CA ARG A 58 -15.84 3.84 2.80
C ARG A 58 -16.83 4.55 3.71
N ASN A 59 -16.44 5.73 4.19
CA ASN A 59 -17.15 6.53 5.19
C ASN A 59 -17.28 5.88 6.58
N GLY A 60 -16.64 4.73 6.81
CA GLY A 60 -16.53 4.08 8.12
C GLY A 60 -15.28 4.49 8.88
N ARG A 61 -15.07 3.86 10.04
CA ARG A 61 -13.91 4.15 10.92
C ARG A 61 -12.55 3.80 10.29
N MET A 62 -12.53 2.89 9.33
CA MET A 62 -11.31 2.46 8.63
C MET A 62 -11.08 3.24 7.34
N ASP A 63 -11.99 4.15 6.98
CA ASP A 63 -11.81 5.04 5.85
C ASP A 63 -10.80 6.15 6.18
N CYS A 64 -9.88 6.39 5.26
CA CYS A 64 -8.91 7.48 5.34
C CYS A 64 -8.44 7.86 3.93
N GLY A 65 -7.78 9.02 3.81
CA GLY A 65 -7.29 9.49 2.51
C GLY A 65 -6.37 8.50 1.79
N PHE A 66 -5.57 7.73 2.54
CA PHE A 66 -4.72 6.68 1.95
C PHE A 66 -5.56 5.53 1.41
N TYR A 67 -6.55 5.04 2.16
CA TYR A 67 -7.49 4.02 1.69
C TYR A 67 -8.19 4.44 0.40
N GLN A 68 -8.72 5.66 0.36
CA GLN A 68 -9.44 6.19 -0.79
C GLN A 68 -8.54 6.25 -2.05
N THR A 69 -7.31 6.73 -1.94
CA THR A 69 -6.38 6.77 -3.07
C THR A 69 -5.90 5.37 -3.48
N PHE A 70 -5.71 4.46 -2.53
CA PHE A 70 -5.36 3.07 -2.81
C PHE A 70 -6.47 2.36 -3.61
N MET A 71 -7.72 2.52 -3.19
CA MET A 71 -8.87 1.85 -3.82
C MET A 71 -9.18 2.34 -5.24
N ARG A 72 -8.74 3.55 -5.62
CA ARG A 72 -8.94 4.07 -6.98
C ARG A 72 -8.29 3.20 -8.05
N TRP A 73 -7.16 2.57 -7.77
CA TRP A 73 -6.62 1.58 -8.70
C TRP A 73 -7.58 0.42 -8.91
N THR A 74 -7.99 -0.24 -7.83
CA THR A 74 -8.80 -1.46 -7.90
C THR A 74 -10.20 -1.21 -8.46
N LEU A 75 -10.80 -0.05 -8.15
CA LEU A 75 -12.18 0.28 -8.55
C LEU A 75 -12.27 0.98 -9.91
N GLU A 76 -11.31 1.86 -10.21
CA GLU A 76 -11.39 2.80 -11.34
C GLU A 76 -10.26 2.60 -12.36
N GLY A 77 -9.23 1.82 -12.03
CA GLY A 77 -8.04 1.68 -12.85
C GLY A 77 -7.17 2.94 -12.87
N ASP A 78 -7.39 3.86 -11.91
CA ASP A 78 -6.61 5.08 -11.81
C ASP A 78 -5.21 4.80 -11.29
N ARG A 79 -4.29 4.67 -12.25
CA ARG A 79 -2.88 4.43 -11.98
C ARG A 79 -2.22 5.58 -11.21
N ASP A 80 -2.69 6.79 -11.45
CA ASP A 80 -2.02 8.02 -11.01
C ASP A 80 -2.49 8.53 -9.65
N ALA A 81 -3.49 7.89 -9.05
CA ALA A 81 -4.04 8.27 -7.76
C ALA A 81 -3.00 8.23 -6.62
N HIS A 82 -2.01 7.33 -6.72
CA HIS A 82 -0.96 7.18 -5.70
C HIS A 82 0.38 6.84 -6.34
N LYS A 83 1.18 7.86 -6.63
CA LYS A 83 2.45 7.75 -7.37
C LYS A 83 3.65 7.44 -6.47
N PHE A 84 3.60 6.33 -5.75
CA PHE A 84 4.73 5.79 -5.02
C PHE A 84 5.04 4.38 -5.54
N THR A 85 6.25 4.17 -6.06
CA THR A 85 6.59 2.92 -6.73
C THR A 85 6.80 1.77 -5.75
N ILE A 86 6.48 0.54 -6.19
CA ILE A 86 6.76 -0.69 -5.44
C ILE A 86 8.26 -0.82 -5.13
N ALA A 87 9.13 -0.42 -6.07
CA ALA A 87 10.58 -0.40 -5.86
C ALA A 87 11.00 0.51 -4.69
N ASN A 88 10.45 1.72 -4.61
CA ASN A 88 10.71 2.63 -3.50
C ASN A 88 10.11 2.14 -2.18
N ALA A 89 8.94 1.51 -2.22
CA ALA A 89 8.31 0.89 -1.06
C ALA A 89 9.20 -0.23 -0.49
N PHE A 90 9.65 -1.14 -1.33
CA PHE A 90 10.57 -2.23 -0.95
C PHE A 90 11.87 -1.71 -0.37
N LYS A 91 12.47 -0.69 -1.00
CA LYS A 91 13.70 -0.03 -0.50
C LYS A 91 13.46 0.59 0.90
N ASP A 92 12.37 1.33 1.09
CA ASP A 92 12.10 1.98 2.38
C ASP A 92 11.78 0.96 3.49
N LEU A 93 11.13 -0.15 3.17
CA LEU A 93 10.91 -1.26 4.11
C LEU A 93 12.22 -2.00 4.46
N THR A 94 13.18 -2.06 3.53
CA THR A 94 14.51 -2.59 3.81
C THR A 94 15.28 -1.68 4.78
N TYR A 95 15.16 -0.37 4.64
CA TYR A 95 15.74 0.57 5.60
C TYR A 95 15.06 0.51 6.98
N LEU A 96 13.72 0.31 7.00
CA LEU A 96 12.99 0.08 8.25
C LEU A 96 13.50 -1.16 8.99
N GLU A 97 13.68 -2.28 8.28
CA GLU A 97 14.22 -3.52 8.85
C GLU A 97 15.61 -3.30 9.47
N SER A 98 16.51 -2.61 8.74
CA SER A 98 17.83 -2.27 9.24
C SER A 98 17.75 -1.37 10.49
N MET A 99 16.85 -0.41 10.49
CA MET A 99 16.62 0.48 11.65
C MET A 99 16.07 -0.29 12.85
N ALA A 100 15.13 -1.21 12.66
CA ALA A 100 14.58 -2.06 13.71
C ALA A 100 15.66 -2.98 14.30
N GLY A 101 16.49 -3.61 13.46
CA GLY A 101 17.61 -4.44 13.89
C GLY A 101 18.64 -3.66 14.71
N ALA A 102 19.03 -2.47 14.26
CA ALA A 102 19.93 -1.60 14.99
C ALA A 102 19.36 -1.13 16.34
N ALA A 103 18.05 -0.98 16.45
CA ALA A 103 17.35 -0.62 17.68
C ALA A 103 17.04 -1.81 18.60
N GLY A 104 17.30 -3.05 18.17
CA GLY A 104 16.97 -4.26 18.94
C GLY A 104 15.47 -4.51 19.06
N ILE A 105 14.66 -4.02 18.10
CA ILE A 105 13.20 -4.15 18.12
C ILE A 105 12.77 -5.30 17.20
N ALA A 106 11.95 -6.21 17.73
CA ALA A 106 11.27 -7.22 16.94
C ALA A 106 10.28 -6.55 15.96
N ASN A 107 10.39 -6.85 14.66
CA ASN A 107 9.63 -6.20 13.59
C ASN A 107 8.90 -7.20 12.69
N PRO A 108 8.04 -8.09 13.24
CA PRO A 108 7.39 -9.14 12.45
C PRO A 108 6.47 -8.59 11.35
N LEU A 109 5.68 -7.57 11.63
CA LEU A 109 4.79 -6.97 10.63
C LEU A 109 5.57 -6.23 9.54
N GLY A 110 6.67 -5.53 9.88
CA GLY A 110 7.54 -4.90 8.89
C GLY A 110 8.18 -5.91 7.96
N ASN A 111 8.61 -7.06 8.48
CA ASN A 111 9.19 -8.14 7.69
C ASN A 111 8.14 -8.79 6.77
N ALA A 112 6.94 -9.05 7.26
CA ALA A 112 5.84 -9.56 6.45
C ALA A 112 5.47 -8.58 5.33
N THR A 113 5.30 -7.30 5.66
CA THR A 113 5.04 -6.23 4.68
C THR A 113 6.15 -6.15 3.64
N LYS A 114 7.43 -6.13 4.07
CA LYS A 114 8.58 -6.11 3.15
C LYS A 114 8.55 -7.29 2.18
N ASN A 115 8.23 -8.50 2.65
CA ASN A 115 8.19 -9.70 1.81
C ASN A 115 7.06 -9.64 0.78
N ALA A 116 5.89 -9.09 1.10
CA ALA A 116 4.82 -8.86 0.14
C ALA A 116 5.29 -7.91 -1.00
N PHE A 117 5.94 -6.80 -0.65
CA PHE A 117 6.51 -5.88 -1.63
C PHE A 117 7.69 -6.47 -2.41
N ALA A 118 8.53 -7.29 -1.79
CA ALA A 118 9.63 -7.99 -2.46
C ALA A 118 9.11 -8.93 -3.56
N GLY A 119 8.05 -9.69 -3.28
CA GLY A 119 7.41 -10.56 -4.27
C GLY A 119 6.86 -9.77 -5.46
N ALA A 120 6.17 -8.68 -5.20
CA ALA A 120 5.64 -7.81 -6.25
C ALA A 120 6.76 -7.13 -7.06
N PHE A 121 7.83 -6.67 -6.41
CA PHE A 121 9.01 -6.08 -7.05
C PHE A 121 9.73 -7.07 -7.97
N ALA A 122 9.89 -8.31 -7.53
CA ALA A 122 10.55 -9.35 -8.32
C ALA A 122 9.73 -9.83 -9.53
N ALA A 123 8.39 -9.79 -9.44
CA ALA A 123 7.49 -10.34 -10.45
C ALA A 123 6.95 -9.29 -11.44
N GLY A 124 7.08 -8.01 -11.15
CA GLY A 124 6.43 -6.94 -11.89
C GLY A 124 7.38 -5.98 -12.60
N PRO A 125 6.87 -5.15 -13.53
CA PRO A 125 7.63 -4.07 -14.13
C PRO A 125 7.99 -2.98 -13.10
N ALA A 126 9.13 -2.31 -13.34
CA ALA A 126 9.70 -1.35 -12.40
C ALA A 126 8.83 -0.10 -12.12
N ASP A 127 7.86 0.16 -13.00
CA ASP A 127 6.98 1.33 -12.95
C ASP A 127 5.66 1.11 -12.22
N GLN A 128 5.52 -0.02 -11.50
CA GLN A 128 4.33 -0.30 -10.70
C GLN A 128 4.27 0.58 -9.45
N TYR A 129 3.06 1.04 -9.13
CA TYR A 129 2.77 1.82 -7.92
C TYR A 129 2.16 0.95 -6.82
N VAL A 130 2.26 1.43 -5.57
CA VAL A 130 1.82 0.72 -4.35
C VAL A 130 0.43 0.12 -4.45
N PRO A 131 -0.62 0.79 -4.99
CA PRO A 131 -1.94 0.16 -5.11
C PRO A 131 -1.99 -1.09 -6.00
N MET A 132 -1.03 -1.25 -6.92
CA MET A 132 -0.94 -2.42 -7.79
C MET A 132 -0.47 -3.68 -7.05
N LEU A 133 -0.04 -3.55 -5.79
CA LEU A 133 0.21 -4.68 -4.91
C LEU A 133 -1.02 -5.58 -4.80
N ALA A 134 -2.24 -5.01 -4.78
CA ALA A 134 -3.49 -5.78 -4.75
C ALA A 134 -3.59 -6.73 -5.95
N THR A 135 -3.26 -6.26 -7.15
CA THR A 135 -3.25 -7.11 -8.37
C THR A 135 -2.25 -8.25 -8.26
N HIS A 136 -1.04 -7.96 -7.72
CA HIS A 136 -0.02 -9.00 -7.51
C HIS A 136 -0.47 -10.04 -6.48
N ILE A 137 -0.95 -9.61 -5.33
CA ILE A 137 -1.45 -10.51 -4.27
C ILE A 137 -2.65 -11.31 -4.76
N GLY A 138 -3.57 -10.71 -5.51
CA GLY A 138 -4.67 -11.42 -6.16
C GLY A 138 -4.14 -12.55 -7.04
N LYS A 139 -3.22 -12.24 -7.95
CA LYS A 139 -2.65 -13.20 -8.90
C LYS A 139 -2.01 -14.42 -8.22
N VAL A 140 -1.18 -14.22 -7.18
CA VAL A 140 -0.54 -15.33 -6.46
C VAL A 140 -1.54 -16.19 -5.69
N ASN A 141 -2.74 -15.67 -5.39
CA ASN A 141 -3.82 -16.38 -4.73
C ASN A 141 -4.90 -16.90 -5.72
N GLY A 142 -4.65 -16.82 -7.03
CA GLY A 142 -5.61 -17.28 -8.04
C GLY A 142 -6.88 -16.44 -8.09
N VAL A 143 -6.76 -15.13 -7.84
CA VAL A 143 -7.86 -14.15 -7.86
C VAL A 143 -7.47 -13.01 -8.81
N ASP A 144 -8.40 -12.58 -9.66
CA ASP A 144 -8.17 -11.43 -10.54
C ASP A 144 -8.68 -10.14 -9.91
N LEU A 145 -7.75 -9.30 -9.46
CA LEU A 145 -7.99 -7.94 -8.96
C LEU A 145 -7.52 -6.87 -9.95
N THR A 146 -7.31 -7.25 -11.21
CA THR A 146 -6.99 -6.28 -12.27
C THR A 146 -8.21 -5.40 -12.54
N PRO A 147 -8.06 -4.06 -12.56
CA PRO A 147 -9.17 -3.18 -12.88
C PRO A 147 -9.73 -3.46 -14.27
N THR A 148 -11.04 -3.53 -14.40
CA THR A 148 -11.71 -3.59 -15.71
C THR A 148 -11.95 -2.19 -16.22
N LYS A 149 -11.63 -1.93 -17.50
CA LYS A 149 -11.77 -0.60 -18.14
C LYS A 149 -13.20 -0.01 -18.09
N ASP A 150 -14.21 -0.81 -17.77
CA ASP A 150 -15.62 -0.41 -17.80
C ASP A 150 -16.38 -0.64 -16.49
N GLY A 151 -15.71 -0.90 -15.37
CA GLY A 151 -16.41 -1.13 -14.08
C GLY A 151 -17.37 -2.33 -14.08
N LYS A 152 -17.41 -3.12 -15.16
CA LYS A 152 -18.24 -4.32 -15.29
C LYS A 152 -17.35 -5.55 -15.35
N LYS A 153 -17.19 -6.25 -14.22
CA LYS A 153 -16.81 -7.66 -14.29
C LYS A 153 -17.92 -8.39 -15.08
N GLN A 154 -17.55 -9.08 -16.15
CA GLN A 154 -18.44 -10.07 -16.75
C GLN A 154 -18.71 -11.13 -15.68
N THR A 155 -19.92 -11.16 -15.15
CA THR A 155 -20.43 -12.28 -14.36
C THR A 155 -20.54 -13.46 -15.29
N THR A 156 -19.64 -14.41 -15.18
CA THR A 156 -19.84 -15.80 -15.64
C THR A 156 -20.41 -16.59 -14.49
#